data_95711df1e601aa9a6b58035997c39ba9
#
_entry.id   95711df1e601aa9a6b58035997c39ba9
#
_cell.length_a   1.000
_cell.length_b   1.000
_cell.length_c   1.000
_cell.angle_alpha   90.00
_cell.angle_beta   90.00
_cell.angle_gamma   90.00
#
_symmetry.space_group_name_H-M   'P 1'
#
loop_
_entity.id
_entity.type
_entity.pdbx_description
1 polymer ?
#
loop_
_entity_poly.entity_id
_entity_poly.type
_entity_poly.pdbx_seq_one_letter_code
_entity_poly.pdbx_strand_id
1 'polypeptide(L)'
;NDTGFNPEEHALARLISFYPEIVADAAGNLAPNTLCSYLFKLAALFNMFYQKHPILGAPQRVALTQATAQVLHNGLYLLGISTVERM
;
A
#
# COMPACT_ATOMS: atom_id res chain seq x y z
N ASN A 1 20.93 -8.57 -3.68
CA ASN A 1 20.32 -8.04 -2.61
C ASN A 1 20.22 -8.98 -1.41
N ASP A 2 20.50 -8.41 -0.32
CA ASP A 2 20.84 -9.17 0.86
C ASP A 2 19.68 -9.73 1.59
N THR A 3 18.50 -9.20 1.32
CA THR A 3 17.33 -9.59 2.05
C THR A 3 16.58 -10.73 1.38
N GLY A 4 17.01 -11.10 0.19
CA GLY A 4 16.31 -12.08 -0.59
C GLY A 4 15.13 -11.52 -1.35
N PHE A 5 14.89 -10.21 -1.26
CA PHE A 5 13.84 -9.55 -2.02
C PHE A 5 14.34 -9.26 -3.43
N ASN A 6 13.49 -9.46 -4.41
CA ASN A 6 13.78 -8.99 -5.76
C ASN A 6 13.37 -7.52 -5.88
N PRO A 7 13.67 -6.87 -7.02
CA PRO A 7 13.37 -5.44 -7.15
C PRO A 7 11.91 -5.09 -6.95
N GLU A 8 10.99 -5.92 -7.41
CA GLU A 8 9.57 -5.65 -7.22
C GLU A 8 9.17 -5.75 -5.76
N GLU A 9 9.74 -6.72 -5.04
CA GLU A 9 9.46 -6.86 -3.62
C GLU A 9 9.99 -5.67 -2.84
N HIS A 10 11.18 -5.19 -3.20
CA HIS A 10 11.73 -3.99 -2.58
C HIS A 10 10.85 -2.78 -2.82
N ALA A 11 10.42 -2.61 -4.06
CA ALA A 11 9.58 -1.45 -4.39
C ALA A 11 8.28 -1.48 -3.62
N LEU A 12 7.67 -2.66 -3.50
CA LEU A 12 6.42 -2.80 -2.78
C LEU A 12 6.60 -2.52 -1.29
N ALA A 13 7.64 -3.11 -0.69
CA ALA A 13 7.91 -2.89 0.72
C ALA A 13 8.19 -1.42 1.02
N ARG A 14 8.91 -0.77 0.14
CA ARG A 14 9.25 0.64 0.30
C ARG A 14 7.99 1.50 0.23
N LEU A 15 7.12 1.22 -0.71
CA LEU A 15 5.89 1.98 -0.84
C LEU A 15 5.00 1.79 0.38
N ILE A 16 4.93 0.56 0.90
CA ILE A 16 4.17 0.27 2.11
C ILE A 16 4.70 1.09 3.29
N SER A 17 6.02 1.24 3.37
CA SER A 17 6.64 1.94 4.49
C SER A 17 6.30 3.42 4.54
N PHE A 18 5.83 3.99 3.44
CA PHE A 18 5.45 5.40 3.40
C PHE A 18 4.03 5.65 3.91
N TYR A 19 3.28 4.61 4.17
CA TYR A 19 1.88 4.76 4.53
C TYR A 19 1.64 5.70 5.72
N PRO A 20 2.38 5.59 6.84
CA PRO A 20 2.13 6.49 7.95
C PRO A 20 2.32 7.96 7.60
N GLU A 21 3.32 8.26 6.77
CA GLU A 21 3.56 9.64 6.34
C GLU A 21 2.45 10.14 5.45
N ILE A 22 1.95 9.26 4.58
CA ILE A 22 0.88 9.63 3.67
C ILE A 22 -0.39 9.95 4.46
N VAL A 23 -0.70 9.13 5.46
CA VAL A 23 -1.88 9.36 6.29
C VAL A 23 -1.75 10.68 7.05
N ALA A 24 -0.59 10.93 7.63
CA ALA A 24 -0.36 12.16 8.38
C ALA A 24 -0.50 13.38 7.48
N ASP A 25 0.03 13.31 6.27
CA ASP A 25 -0.05 14.40 5.33
C ASP A 25 -1.49 14.66 4.89
N ALA A 26 -2.20 13.58 4.58
CA ALA A 26 -3.59 13.72 4.14
C ALA A 26 -4.46 14.31 5.25
N ALA A 27 -4.24 13.88 6.48
CA ALA A 27 -5.01 14.38 7.61
C ALA A 27 -4.72 15.86 7.87
N GLY A 28 -3.43 16.22 7.82
CA GLY A 28 -3.03 17.58 8.10
C GLY A 28 -3.53 18.58 7.09
N ASN A 29 -3.62 18.16 5.83
CA ASN A 29 -4.00 19.06 4.75
C ASN A 29 -5.45 18.90 4.32
N LEU A 30 -6.18 18.00 4.95
CA LEU A 30 -7.54 17.68 4.54
C LEU A 30 -7.59 17.37 3.05
N ALA A 31 -6.57 16.64 2.58
CA ALA A 31 -6.42 16.36 1.15
C ALA A 31 -6.50 14.86 0.89
N PRO A 32 -7.70 14.32 0.78
CA PRO A 32 -7.85 12.87 0.54
C PRO A 32 -7.26 12.42 -0.79
N ASN A 33 -6.99 13.36 -1.70
CA ASN A 33 -6.41 13.03 -2.98
C ASN A 33 -5.05 12.36 -2.85
N THR A 34 -4.25 12.80 -1.87
CA THR A 34 -2.94 12.23 -1.64
C THR A 34 -3.05 10.77 -1.26
N LEU A 35 -3.96 10.46 -0.35
CA LEU A 35 -4.17 9.09 0.08
C LEU A 35 -4.74 8.24 -1.05
N CYS A 36 -5.67 8.77 -1.80
CA CYS A 36 -6.27 8.06 -2.92
C CYS A 36 -5.20 7.70 -3.96
N SER A 37 -4.36 8.67 -4.33
CA SER A 37 -3.29 8.43 -5.30
C SER A 37 -2.30 7.38 -4.79
N TYR A 38 -1.98 7.44 -3.51
CA TYR A 38 -1.08 6.46 -2.91
C TYR A 38 -1.65 5.06 -3.00
N LEU A 39 -2.92 4.90 -2.62
CA LEU A 39 -3.55 3.59 -2.63
C LEU A 39 -3.65 3.03 -4.05
N PHE A 40 -3.91 3.89 -5.01
CA PHE A 40 -3.95 3.47 -6.40
C PHE A 40 -2.59 2.96 -6.86
N LYS A 41 -1.53 3.69 -6.52
CA LYS A 41 -0.18 3.27 -6.85
C LYS A 41 0.17 1.94 -6.19
N LEU A 42 -0.21 1.80 -4.93
CA LEU A 42 0.08 0.58 -4.18
C LEU A 42 -0.62 -0.60 -4.82
N ALA A 43 -1.89 -0.43 -5.17
CA ALA A 43 -2.65 -1.51 -5.79
C ALA A 43 -2.05 -1.90 -7.14
N ALA A 44 -1.65 -0.91 -7.93
CA ALA A 44 -1.06 -1.19 -9.24
C ALA A 44 0.27 -1.92 -9.10
N LEU A 45 1.09 -1.48 -8.16
CA LEU A 45 2.39 -2.11 -7.95
C LEU A 45 2.22 -3.54 -7.44
N PHE A 46 1.28 -3.74 -6.53
CA PHE A 46 1.02 -5.09 -6.03
C PHE A 46 0.52 -5.99 -7.14
N ASN A 47 -0.33 -5.47 -8.02
CA ASN A 47 -0.84 -6.26 -9.12
C ASN A 47 0.28 -6.75 -10.02
N MET A 48 1.25 -5.88 -10.33
CA MET A 48 2.41 -6.27 -11.11
C MET A 48 3.23 -7.34 -10.40
N PHE A 49 3.43 -7.15 -9.11
CA PHE A 49 4.17 -8.11 -8.30
C PHE A 49 3.47 -9.47 -8.29
N TYR A 50 2.18 -9.47 -8.09
CA TYR A 50 1.39 -10.69 -8.01
C TYR A 50 1.47 -11.48 -9.32
N GLN A 51 1.44 -10.77 -10.44
CA GLN A 51 1.47 -11.44 -11.74
C GLN A 51 2.83 -12.04 -12.07
N LYS A 52 3.89 -11.44 -11.54
CA LYS A 52 5.24 -11.88 -11.87
C LYS A 52 5.80 -12.94 -10.93
N HIS A 53 5.28 -13.00 -9.71
CA HIS A 53 5.91 -13.83 -8.69
C HIS A 53 4.87 -14.67 -7.97
N PRO A 54 5.11 -15.99 -7.85
CA PRO A 54 4.19 -16.82 -7.06
C PRO A 54 4.26 -16.42 -5.59
N ILE A 55 3.11 -16.35 -4.97
CA ILE A 55 3.02 -15.97 -3.57
C ILE A 55 3.28 -17.18 -2.66
N LEU A 56 2.68 -18.31 -3.01
CA LEU A 56 2.78 -19.49 -2.20
C LEU A 56 4.21 -20.04 -2.20
N GLY A 57 4.66 -20.45 -1.02
CA GLY A 57 5.99 -21.02 -0.89
C GLY A 57 7.07 -20.00 -0.60
N ALA A 58 6.72 -18.73 -0.50
CA ALA A 58 7.69 -17.68 -0.23
C ALA A 58 7.18 -16.83 0.94
N PRO A 59 7.65 -17.08 2.17
CA PRO A 59 7.13 -16.37 3.33
C PRO A 59 7.18 -14.84 3.24
N GLN A 60 8.25 -14.30 2.63
CA GLN A 60 8.36 -12.86 2.52
C GLN A 60 7.29 -12.30 1.58
N ARG A 61 6.87 -13.08 0.59
CA ARG A 61 5.82 -12.64 -0.33
C ARG A 61 4.46 -12.71 0.31
N VAL A 62 4.24 -13.72 1.15
CA VAL A 62 3.01 -13.79 1.92
C VAL A 62 2.91 -12.60 2.86
N ALA A 63 4.02 -12.25 3.52
CA ALA A 63 4.03 -11.12 4.42
C ALA A 63 3.75 -9.82 3.69
N LEU A 64 4.34 -9.63 2.51
CA LEU A 64 4.09 -8.44 1.70
C LEU A 64 2.63 -8.36 1.26
N THR A 65 2.06 -9.49 0.91
CA THR A 65 0.66 -9.54 0.51
C THR A 65 -0.24 -9.13 1.67
N GLN A 66 0.03 -9.64 2.85
CA GLN A 66 -0.76 -9.30 4.03
C GLN A 66 -0.61 -7.84 4.39
N ALA A 67 0.61 -7.32 4.32
CA ALA A 67 0.85 -5.91 4.62
C ALA A 67 0.13 -5.02 3.61
N THR A 68 0.19 -5.37 2.34
CA THR A 68 -0.50 -4.61 1.29
C THR A 68 -1.99 -4.59 1.54
N ALA A 69 -2.56 -5.76 1.85
CA ALA A 69 -4.00 -5.86 2.11
C ALA A 69 -4.38 -5.00 3.31
N GLN A 70 -3.56 -5.00 4.36
CA GLN A 70 -3.84 -4.23 5.55
C GLN A 70 -3.83 -2.73 5.25
N VAL A 71 -2.83 -2.27 4.50
CA VAL A 71 -2.73 -0.87 4.14
C VAL A 71 -3.90 -0.44 3.26
N LEU A 72 -4.24 -1.26 2.27
CA LEU A 72 -5.37 -0.94 1.40
C LEU A 72 -6.67 -0.90 2.18
N HIS A 73 -6.87 -1.85 3.08
CA HIS A 73 -8.08 -1.88 3.90
C HIS A 73 -8.18 -0.62 4.76
N ASN A 74 -7.11 -0.29 5.46
CA ASN A 74 -7.11 0.85 6.35
C ASN A 74 -7.24 2.16 5.57
N GLY A 75 -6.55 2.26 4.45
CA GLY A 75 -6.59 3.47 3.64
C GLY A 75 -7.97 3.71 3.04
N LEU A 76 -8.60 2.66 2.54
CA LEU A 76 -9.94 2.79 1.99
C LEU A 76 -10.96 3.15 3.06
N TYR A 77 -10.77 2.62 4.26
CA TYR A 77 -11.64 2.96 5.37
C TYR A 77 -11.55 4.45 5.69
N LEU A 78 -10.32 4.97 5.74
CA LEU A 78 -10.10 6.39 6.00
C LEU A 78 -10.69 7.26 4.90
N LEU A 79 -10.54 6.85 3.65
CA LEU A 79 -11.14 7.58 2.55
C LEU A 79 -12.67 7.61 2.65
N GLY A 80 -13.25 6.48 3.05
CA GLY A 80 -14.69 6.42 3.21
C GLY A 80 -15.20 7.39 4.26
N ILE A 81 -14.52 7.44 5.40
CA ILE A 81 -14.89 8.37 6.47
C ILE A 81 -14.76 9.80 5.98
N SER A 82 -13.64 10.11 5.33
CA SER A 82 -13.38 11.46 4.84
C SER A 82 -14.45 11.90 3.85
N THR A 83 -14.82 10.98 2.96
CA THR A 83 -15.84 11.28 1.95
C THR A 83 -17.19 11.56 2.60
N VAL A 84 -17.56 10.74 3.57
CA VAL A 84 -18.86 10.90 4.26
C VAL A 84 -18.90 12.22 4.99
N GLU A 85 -17.83 12.60 5.65
CA GLU A 85 -17.80 13.84 6.42
C GLU A 85 -17.90 15.05 5.51
N ARG A 86 -17.48 14.93 4.27
CA ARG A 86 -17.53 16.05 3.34
C ARG A 86 -18.91 16.26 2.76
N MET A 87 -19.73 15.26 2.85
CA MET A 87 -21.09 15.35 2.33
C MET A 87 -22.00 16.01 3.34
#